data_001f35e489cc2f55585054ef07038565
#
_entry.id   001f35e489cc2f55585054ef07038565
#
_cell.length_a   1.000
_cell.length_b   1.000
_cell.length_c   1.000
_cell.angle_alpha   90.00
_cell.angle_beta   90.00
_cell.angle_gamma   90.00
#
_symmetry.space_group_name_H-M   'P 1'
#
loop_
_entity.id
_entity.type
_entity.pdbx_description
1 polymer ?
#
loop_
_entity_poly.entity_id
_entity_poly.type
_entity_poly.pdbx_seq_one_letter_code
_entity_poly.pdbx_strand_id
1 'polypeptide(L)'
;MEEVGISYPEKRFKQYPFEFSGGMRQRIVIAIALTADPDILICDEPTTALDVTIQSQILELINKLKKERDLSCIFITHDLGVVANMADRVAVMYAGKIVEYGLVDEIFYNPKHPYTWALLSSIPDV
;
A
#
# COMPACT_ATOMS: atom_id res chain seq x y z
N MET A 1 -1.92 -4.23 18.30
CA MET A 1 -3.26 -3.70 17.99
C MET A 1 -3.36 -2.19 18.18
N GLU A 2 -2.90 -1.64 19.28
CA GLU A 2 -2.91 -0.17 19.53
C GLU A 2 -2.15 0.61 18.46
N GLU A 3 -0.94 0.18 18.14
CA GLU A 3 -0.05 0.81 17.16
C GLU A 3 -0.68 0.95 15.76
N VAL A 4 -1.56 0.02 15.39
CA VAL A 4 -2.30 0.06 14.13
C VAL A 4 -3.67 0.74 14.26
N GLY A 5 -3.94 1.40 15.39
CA GLY A 5 -5.16 2.20 15.60
C GLY A 5 -6.43 1.39 15.83
N ILE A 6 -6.34 0.19 16.42
CA ILE A 6 -7.51 -0.60 16.81
C ILE A 6 -7.95 -0.16 18.21
N SER A 7 -9.16 0.39 18.30
CA SER A 7 -9.79 0.79 19.57
C SER A 7 -10.15 -0.42 20.42
N TYR A 8 -9.98 -0.30 21.73
CA TYR A 8 -10.30 -1.34 22.72
C TYR A 8 -9.62 -2.70 22.43
N PRO A 9 -8.27 -2.75 22.31
CA PRO A 9 -7.54 -3.93 21.85
C PRO A 9 -7.78 -5.15 22.72
N GLU A 10 -7.90 -5.00 24.04
CA GLU A 10 -8.16 -6.11 24.98
C GLU A 10 -9.49 -6.81 24.72
N LYS A 11 -10.53 -6.04 24.39
CA LYS A 11 -11.85 -6.57 24.02
C LYS A 11 -11.81 -7.21 22.65
N ARG A 12 -11.15 -6.54 21.68
CA ARG A 12 -11.05 -6.96 20.29
C ARG A 12 -10.21 -8.22 20.11
N PHE A 13 -9.22 -8.44 20.95
CA PHE A 13 -8.32 -9.61 20.88
C PHE A 13 -9.07 -10.95 20.93
N LYS A 14 -10.24 -11.00 21.56
CA LYS A 14 -11.07 -12.22 21.68
C LYS A 14 -12.12 -12.37 20.57
N GLN A 15 -12.22 -11.42 19.66
CA GLN A 15 -13.21 -11.43 18.58
C GLN A 15 -12.72 -12.24 17.37
N TYR A 16 -13.67 -12.79 16.62
CA TYR A 16 -13.40 -13.50 15.37
C TYR A 16 -13.27 -12.53 14.18
N PRO A 17 -12.58 -12.93 13.09
CA PRO A 17 -12.38 -12.07 11.92
C PRO A 17 -13.66 -11.51 11.31
N PHE A 18 -14.76 -12.26 11.32
CA PHE A 18 -16.05 -11.81 10.77
C PHE A 18 -16.73 -10.70 11.59
N GLU A 19 -16.29 -10.48 12.82
CA GLU A 19 -16.78 -9.41 13.70
C GLU A 19 -16.11 -8.05 13.42
N PHE A 20 -15.12 -8.01 12.52
CA PHE A 20 -14.39 -6.81 12.15
C PHE A 20 -14.81 -6.28 10.77
N SER A 21 -14.82 -4.95 10.62
CA SER A 21 -14.93 -4.31 9.31
C SER A 21 -13.71 -4.63 8.42
N GLY A 22 -13.82 -4.38 7.11
CA GLY A 22 -12.71 -4.59 6.17
C GLY A 22 -11.44 -3.83 6.58
N GLY A 23 -11.57 -2.54 6.93
CA GLY A 23 -10.46 -1.73 7.39
C GLY A 23 -9.84 -2.21 8.71
N MET A 24 -10.64 -2.69 9.65
CA MET A 24 -10.13 -3.28 10.89
C MET A 24 -9.39 -4.58 10.64
N ARG A 25 -9.89 -5.45 9.75
CA ARG A 25 -9.18 -6.67 9.34
C ARG A 25 -7.83 -6.34 8.72
N GLN A 26 -7.79 -5.35 7.85
CA GLN A 26 -6.53 -4.92 7.22
C GLN A 26 -5.53 -4.38 8.25
N ARG A 27 -5.98 -3.62 9.24
CA ARG A 27 -5.13 -3.16 10.36
C ARG A 27 -4.57 -4.33 11.17
N ILE A 28 -5.37 -5.39 11.38
CA ILE A 28 -4.93 -6.61 12.07
C ILE A 28 -3.88 -7.35 11.23
N VAL A 29 -4.07 -7.47 9.93
CA VAL A 29 -3.09 -8.10 9.02
C VAL A 29 -1.75 -7.35 9.07
N ILE A 30 -1.78 -6.01 9.06
CA ILE A 30 -0.59 -5.19 9.22
C ILE A 30 0.06 -5.44 10.59
N ALA A 31 -0.72 -5.49 11.66
CA ALA A 31 -0.20 -5.77 13.01
C ALA A 31 0.48 -7.14 13.09
N ILE A 32 -0.08 -8.16 12.45
CA ILE A 32 0.52 -9.51 12.38
C ILE A 32 1.88 -9.46 11.66
N ALA A 33 1.96 -8.77 10.52
CA ALA A 33 3.21 -8.63 9.78
C ALA A 33 4.30 -7.93 10.62
N LEU A 34 3.92 -6.93 11.42
CA LEU A 34 4.84 -6.18 12.29
C LEU A 34 5.34 -6.96 13.51
N THR A 35 4.69 -8.06 13.89
CA THR A 35 5.13 -8.85 15.05
C THR A 35 6.51 -9.51 14.86
N ALA A 36 6.93 -9.69 13.62
CA ALA A 36 8.25 -10.22 13.27
C ALA A 36 9.37 -9.18 13.32
N ASP A 37 9.05 -7.91 13.63
CA ASP A 37 9.95 -6.76 13.59
C ASP A 37 10.78 -6.70 12.29
N PRO A 38 10.10 -6.62 11.12
CA PRO A 38 10.76 -6.73 9.83
C PRO A 38 11.48 -5.44 9.42
N ASP A 39 12.56 -5.56 8.66
CA ASP A 39 13.21 -4.43 7.98
C ASP A 39 12.47 -4.04 6.68
N ILE A 40 11.77 -5.00 6.07
CA ILE A 40 11.03 -4.81 4.82
C ILE A 40 9.60 -5.31 4.99
N LEU A 41 8.63 -4.44 4.68
CA LEU A 41 7.22 -4.77 4.64
C LEU A 41 6.75 -4.89 3.17
N ILE A 42 6.20 -6.04 2.80
CA ILE A 42 5.59 -6.24 1.49
C ILE A 42 4.08 -6.04 1.61
N CYS A 43 3.56 -5.04 0.92
CA CYS A 43 2.15 -4.69 0.86
C CYS A 43 1.59 -5.11 -0.50
N ASP A 44 0.96 -6.27 -0.57
CA ASP A 44 0.35 -6.81 -1.79
C ASP A 44 -1.13 -6.42 -1.84
N GLU A 45 -1.48 -5.48 -2.72
CA GLU A 45 -2.83 -4.94 -2.88
C GLU A 45 -3.51 -4.53 -1.55
N PRO A 46 -2.85 -3.74 -0.67
CA PRO A 46 -3.29 -3.58 0.71
C PRO A 46 -4.60 -2.79 0.87
N THR A 47 -5.07 -2.15 -0.19
CA THR A 47 -6.30 -1.34 -0.19
C THR A 47 -7.41 -1.91 -1.08
N THR A 48 -7.19 -3.07 -1.68
CA THR A 48 -8.20 -3.75 -2.51
C THR A 48 -9.44 -4.08 -1.69
N ALA A 49 -10.63 -3.85 -2.27
CA ALA A 49 -11.94 -4.04 -1.66
C ALA A 49 -12.24 -3.14 -0.43
N LEU A 50 -11.50 -2.05 -0.26
CA LEU A 50 -11.80 -1.02 0.74
C LEU A 50 -12.43 0.20 0.06
N ASP A 51 -13.35 0.89 0.75
CA ASP A 51 -13.83 2.18 0.28
C ASP A 51 -12.73 3.26 0.35
N VAL A 52 -12.90 4.36 -0.40
CA VAL A 52 -11.87 5.40 -0.58
C VAL A 52 -11.40 6.00 0.75
N THR A 53 -12.32 6.20 1.69
CA THR A 53 -11.99 6.79 3.00
C THR A 53 -11.13 5.84 3.82
N ILE A 54 -11.51 4.58 3.88
CA ILE A 54 -10.75 3.54 4.60
C ILE A 54 -9.41 3.27 3.91
N GLN A 55 -9.38 3.28 2.58
CA GLN A 55 -8.15 3.19 1.79
C GLN A 55 -7.14 4.25 2.20
N SER A 56 -7.55 5.53 2.24
CA SER A 56 -6.68 6.64 2.66
C SER A 56 -6.14 6.43 4.07
N GLN A 57 -6.98 5.98 5.02
CA GLN A 57 -6.55 5.71 6.39
C GLN A 57 -5.51 4.57 6.48
N ILE A 58 -5.63 3.53 5.67
CA ILE A 58 -4.66 2.43 5.62
C ILE A 58 -3.33 2.92 5.03
N LEU A 59 -3.35 3.75 3.98
CA LEU A 59 -2.15 4.33 3.39
C LEU A 59 -1.42 5.26 4.36
N GLU A 60 -2.15 6.10 5.08
CA GLU A 60 -1.60 6.95 6.14
C GLU A 60 -0.97 6.12 7.27
N LEU A 61 -1.62 5.04 7.69
CA LEU A 61 -1.08 4.12 8.68
C LEU A 61 0.24 3.50 8.23
N ILE A 62 0.31 3.00 6.99
CA ILE A 62 1.55 2.42 6.43
C ILE A 62 2.66 3.46 6.38
N ASN A 63 2.36 4.70 5.95
CA ASN A 63 3.33 5.79 5.94
C ASN A 63 3.84 6.16 7.34
N LYS A 64 2.96 6.18 8.33
CA LYS A 64 3.31 6.41 9.73
C LYS A 64 4.26 5.32 10.23
N LEU A 65 3.89 4.05 10.04
CA LEU A 65 4.68 2.89 10.48
C LEU A 65 6.06 2.85 9.79
N LYS A 66 6.12 3.17 8.49
CA LYS A 66 7.38 3.28 7.74
C LYS A 66 8.35 4.26 8.39
N LYS A 67 7.85 5.41 8.87
CA LYS A 67 8.68 6.43 9.55
C LYS A 67 9.06 6.05 10.98
N GLU A 68 8.09 5.54 11.76
CA GLU A 68 8.29 5.23 13.17
C GLU A 68 9.21 4.03 13.40
N ARG A 69 9.19 3.06 12.48
CA ARG A 69 9.96 1.82 12.56
C ARG A 69 11.15 1.76 11.60
N ASP A 70 11.41 2.81 10.85
CA ASP A 70 12.46 2.85 9.81
C ASP A 70 12.33 1.68 8.80
N LEU A 71 11.08 1.39 8.39
CA LEU A 71 10.75 0.29 7.49
C LEU A 71 10.94 0.68 6.03
N SER A 72 11.50 -0.22 5.24
CA SER A 72 11.37 -0.19 3.78
C SER A 72 10.07 -0.89 3.37
N CYS A 73 9.34 -0.32 2.40
CA CYS A 73 8.09 -0.91 1.90
C CYS A 73 8.20 -1.25 0.42
N ILE A 74 7.81 -2.48 0.08
CA ILE A 74 7.52 -2.89 -1.30
C ILE A 74 6.00 -2.87 -1.46
N PHE A 75 5.51 -1.97 -2.30
CA PHE A 75 4.08 -1.75 -2.50
C PHE A 75 3.65 -2.29 -3.87
N ILE A 76 2.79 -3.30 -3.88
CA ILE A 76 2.25 -3.90 -5.11
C ILE A 76 0.82 -3.42 -5.27
N THR A 77 0.54 -2.71 -6.36
CA THR A 77 -0.80 -2.18 -6.66
C THR A 77 -0.95 -1.87 -8.14
N HIS A 78 -2.18 -1.84 -8.61
CA HIS A 78 -2.56 -1.35 -9.93
C HIS A 78 -3.09 0.09 -9.88
N ASP A 79 -3.21 0.68 -8.71
CA ASP A 79 -3.71 2.05 -8.52
C ASP A 79 -2.56 3.06 -8.66
N LEU A 80 -2.52 3.75 -9.79
CA LEU A 80 -1.49 4.75 -10.09
C LEU A 80 -1.55 5.98 -9.19
N GLY A 81 -2.74 6.32 -8.66
CA GLY A 81 -2.88 7.40 -7.68
C GLY A 81 -2.20 7.04 -6.35
N VAL A 82 -2.31 5.79 -5.92
CA VAL A 82 -1.59 5.28 -4.75
C VAL A 82 -0.09 5.32 -5.00
N VAL A 83 0.38 4.85 -6.16
CA VAL A 83 1.80 4.88 -6.53
C VAL A 83 2.36 6.30 -6.48
N ALA A 84 1.67 7.26 -7.10
CA ALA A 84 2.11 8.66 -7.15
C ALA A 84 2.28 9.29 -5.75
N ASN A 85 1.45 8.88 -4.78
CA ASN A 85 1.46 9.45 -3.43
C ASN A 85 2.38 8.70 -2.44
N MET A 86 2.67 7.42 -2.71
CA MET A 86 3.35 6.55 -1.73
C MET A 86 4.78 6.19 -2.11
N ALA A 87 5.07 6.13 -3.41
CA ALA A 87 6.31 5.57 -3.90
C ALA A 87 7.44 6.60 -4.02
N ASP A 88 8.66 6.21 -3.65
CA ASP A 88 9.89 6.94 -3.99
C ASP A 88 10.41 6.47 -5.37
N ARG A 89 10.30 5.16 -5.63
CA ARG A 89 10.72 4.52 -6.89
C ARG A 89 9.63 3.57 -7.37
N VAL A 90 9.56 3.43 -8.68
CA VAL A 90 8.53 2.61 -9.34
C VAL A 90 9.18 1.59 -10.27
N ALA A 91 8.69 0.35 -10.18
CA ALA A 91 8.98 -0.72 -11.13
C ALA A 91 7.70 -1.05 -11.88
N VAL A 92 7.65 -0.79 -13.17
CA VAL A 92 6.53 -1.16 -14.03
C VAL A 92 6.73 -2.58 -14.52
N MET A 93 5.75 -3.44 -14.27
CA MET A 93 5.78 -4.85 -14.66
C MET A 93 4.79 -5.13 -15.80
N TYR A 94 5.24 -5.92 -16.77
CA TYR A 94 4.41 -6.45 -17.84
C TYR A 94 4.83 -7.89 -18.18
N ALA A 95 3.87 -8.78 -18.30
CA ALA A 95 4.10 -10.19 -18.62
C ALA A 95 5.21 -10.85 -17.77
N GLY A 96 5.22 -10.56 -16.46
CA GLY A 96 6.17 -11.13 -15.51
C GLY A 96 7.58 -10.54 -15.55
N LYS A 97 7.78 -9.44 -16.29
CA LYS A 97 9.08 -8.76 -16.41
C LYS A 97 8.96 -7.30 -15.98
N ILE A 98 10.02 -6.78 -15.36
CA ILE A 98 10.15 -5.33 -15.15
C ILE A 98 10.54 -4.72 -16.50
N VAL A 99 9.68 -3.86 -17.03
CA VAL A 99 9.88 -3.19 -18.33
C VAL A 99 10.39 -1.77 -18.18
N GLU A 100 10.17 -1.14 -17.03
CA GLU A 100 10.69 0.17 -16.70
C GLU A 100 10.92 0.31 -15.21
N TYR A 101 11.96 1.05 -14.79
CA TYR A 101 12.29 1.29 -13.41
C TYR A 101 12.94 2.67 -13.23
N GLY A 102 12.48 3.45 -12.27
CA GLY A 102 13.02 4.79 -12.00
C GLY A 102 12.42 5.47 -10.79
N LEU A 103 12.74 6.73 -10.60
CA LEU A 103 12.06 7.59 -9.61
C LEU A 103 10.61 7.80 -10.03
N VAL A 104 9.73 8.01 -9.05
CA VAL A 104 8.30 8.22 -9.32
C VAL A 104 8.06 9.33 -10.34
N ASP A 105 8.73 10.48 -10.18
CA ASP A 105 8.60 11.62 -11.11
C ASP A 105 9.10 11.28 -12.53
N GLU A 106 10.17 10.52 -12.65
CA GLU A 106 10.69 10.09 -13.96
C GLU A 106 9.68 9.21 -14.69
N ILE A 107 9.09 8.25 -13.98
CA ILE A 107 8.10 7.32 -14.56
C ILE A 107 6.82 8.06 -14.94
N PHE A 108 6.33 8.98 -14.11
CA PHE A 108 5.07 9.66 -14.36
C PHE A 108 5.17 10.77 -15.40
N TYR A 109 6.25 11.55 -15.42
CA TYR A 109 6.39 12.70 -16.32
C TYR A 109 7.23 12.43 -17.56
N ASN A 110 8.06 11.38 -17.57
CA ASN A 110 8.93 11.07 -18.69
C ASN A 110 9.09 9.56 -18.93
N PRO A 111 7.97 8.81 -19.08
CA PRO A 111 8.01 7.37 -19.32
C PRO A 111 8.77 7.04 -20.60
N LYS A 112 9.58 5.99 -20.57
CA LYS A 112 10.40 5.55 -21.71
C LYS A 112 9.83 4.33 -22.43
N HIS A 113 9.11 3.47 -21.69
CA HIS A 113 8.52 2.27 -22.26
C HIS A 113 7.10 2.53 -22.77
N PRO A 114 6.73 2.05 -23.99
CA PRO A 114 5.38 2.26 -24.55
C PRO A 114 4.25 1.76 -23.65
N TYR A 115 4.46 0.65 -22.94
CA TYR A 115 3.47 0.14 -21.98
C TYR A 115 3.24 1.10 -20.82
N THR A 116 4.30 1.67 -20.25
CA THR A 116 4.22 2.68 -19.19
C THR A 116 3.42 3.89 -19.64
N TRP A 117 3.72 4.38 -20.84
CA TRP A 117 2.99 5.48 -21.46
C TRP A 117 1.50 5.17 -21.64
N ALA A 118 1.17 4.00 -22.16
CA ALA A 118 -0.22 3.57 -22.33
C ALA A 118 -0.95 3.43 -20.99
N LEU A 119 -0.28 2.89 -19.97
CA LEU A 119 -0.80 2.73 -18.62
C LEU A 119 -1.15 4.10 -18.00
N LEU A 120 -0.25 5.07 -18.07
CA LEU A 120 -0.45 6.43 -17.57
C LEU A 120 -1.55 7.17 -18.34
N SER A 121 -1.62 6.97 -19.67
CA SER A 121 -2.66 7.59 -20.51
C SER A 121 -4.07 7.02 -20.26
N SER A 122 -4.19 5.91 -19.55
CA SER A 122 -5.48 5.33 -19.16
C SER A 122 -6.08 5.95 -17.90
N ILE A 123 -5.34 6.82 -17.21
CA ILE A 123 -5.86 7.59 -16.08
C ILE A 123 -6.82 8.65 -16.64
N PRO A 124 -8.09 8.70 -16.20
CA PRO A 124 -8.98 9.78 -16.60
C PRO A 124 -8.40 11.13 -16.14
N ASP A 125 -8.37 12.10 -17.04
CA ASP A 125 -8.11 13.49 -16.66
C ASP A 125 -9.19 13.92 -15.65
N VAL A 126 -8.77 14.33 -14.45
CA VAL A 126 -9.67 14.84 -13.41
C VAL A 126 -9.73 16.35 -13.53
#